data_dda3cca6ed0a69b7ce23c7fc7c6d1094
#
_entry.id   dda3cca6ed0a69b7ce23c7fc7c6d1094
#
_cell.length_a   1.000
_cell.length_b   1.000
_cell.length_c   1.000
_cell.angle_alpha   90.00
_cell.angle_beta   90.00
_cell.angle_gamma   90.00
#
_symmetry.space_group_name_H-M   'P 1'
#
loop_
_entity.id
_entity.type
_entity.pdbx_description
1 polymer ?
#
loop_
_entity_poly.entity_id
_entity_poly.type
_entity_poly.pdbx_seq_one_letter_code
_entity_poly.pdbx_strand_id
1 'polypeptide(L)'
;MTKVRLSYLSWAYAVRELKKRHPASCWEVHEYDGAPYMKTECGYFVKVSVIVNATEMTQIHPVLDHSNKPVAKPNAFQVNTSIQRCLTKAIALHGLGIHLFAGEDLPPSPPLDENQVKELVGLIKEDNKEGLVDTVMDQVSKGQINQGNFHKAMEHYTNS
;
A
#
# COMPACT_ATOMS: atom_id res chain seq x y z
N MET A 1 8.11 15.09 -8.91
CA MET A 1 7.18 14.00 -8.56
C MET A 1 7.91 12.99 -7.69
N THR A 2 7.80 13.14 -6.39
CA THR A 2 8.38 12.18 -5.44
C THR A 2 7.52 10.92 -5.48
N LYS A 3 8.00 9.86 -6.13
CA LYS A 3 7.35 8.56 -6.09
C LYS A 3 7.39 8.08 -4.64
N VAL A 4 6.26 8.04 -3.99
CA VAL A 4 6.09 7.24 -2.78
C VAL A 4 6.48 5.82 -3.17
N ARG A 5 7.62 5.35 -2.67
CA ARG A 5 8.08 3.97 -2.87
C ARG A 5 7.22 3.10 -1.95
N LEU A 6 6.06 2.70 -2.45
CA LEU A 6 5.33 1.60 -1.83
C LEU A 6 6.24 0.38 -1.90
N SER A 7 6.59 -0.16 -0.75
CA SER A 7 7.34 -1.41 -0.68
C SER A 7 6.41 -2.54 -1.12
N TYR A 8 6.45 -2.84 -2.42
CA TYR A 8 5.63 -3.89 -2.99
C TYR A 8 6.29 -5.24 -2.73
N LEU A 9 5.65 -6.06 -1.93
CA LEU A 9 6.06 -7.46 -1.76
C LEU A 9 5.60 -8.26 -2.98
N SER A 10 6.56 -8.66 -3.82
CA SER A 10 6.28 -9.54 -4.95
C SER A 10 5.68 -10.87 -4.45
N TRP A 11 4.60 -11.34 -5.07
CA TRP A 11 3.98 -12.62 -4.76
C TRP A 11 4.97 -13.79 -4.83
N ALA A 12 5.86 -13.79 -5.81
CA ALA A 12 6.89 -14.83 -5.97
C ALA A 12 7.87 -14.83 -4.79
N TYR A 13 8.26 -13.66 -4.30
CA TYR A 13 9.09 -13.55 -3.12
C TYR A 13 8.36 -14.02 -1.86
N ALA A 14 7.11 -13.62 -1.69
CA ALA A 14 6.29 -14.04 -0.56
C ALA A 14 6.12 -15.57 -0.52
N VAL A 15 5.81 -16.19 -1.65
CA VAL A 15 5.70 -17.66 -1.78
C VAL A 15 7.04 -18.35 -1.50
N ARG A 16 8.14 -17.82 -2.03
CA ARG A 16 9.48 -18.37 -1.76
C ARG A 16 9.80 -18.38 -0.27
N GLU A 17 9.58 -17.27 0.42
CA GLU A 17 9.85 -17.16 1.85
C GLU A 17 8.88 -18.01 2.69
N LEU A 18 7.63 -18.14 2.27
CA LEU A 18 6.66 -19.05 2.87
C LEU A 18 7.14 -20.50 2.77
N LYS A 19 7.47 -20.96 1.56
CA LYS A 19 7.93 -22.33 1.31
C LYS A 19 9.26 -22.66 1.97
N LYS A 20 10.15 -21.68 2.12
CA LYS A 20 11.40 -21.84 2.84
C LYS A 20 11.20 -22.12 4.32
N ARG A 21 10.22 -21.47 4.95
CA ARG A 21 9.92 -21.62 6.39
C ARG A 21 8.91 -22.73 6.66
N HIS A 22 7.98 -22.93 5.76
CA HIS A 22 6.89 -23.90 5.85
C HIS A 22 6.74 -24.66 4.53
N PRO A 23 7.63 -25.66 4.25
CA PRO A 23 7.63 -26.37 2.96
C PRO A 23 6.30 -27.06 2.63
N ALA A 24 5.59 -27.55 3.65
CA ALA A 24 4.29 -28.21 3.52
C ALA A 24 3.10 -27.25 3.37
N SER A 25 3.33 -25.92 3.43
CA SER A 25 2.25 -24.94 3.21
C SER A 25 1.64 -25.09 1.83
N CYS A 26 0.36 -24.83 1.71
CA CYS A 26 -0.34 -24.79 0.44
C CYS A 26 -1.30 -23.59 0.40
N TRP A 27 -1.85 -23.33 -0.77
CA TRP A 27 -2.87 -22.30 -0.94
C TRP A 27 -3.90 -22.75 -1.95
N GLU A 28 -5.07 -22.16 -1.86
CA GLU A 28 -6.21 -22.40 -2.73
C GLU A 28 -6.76 -21.06 -3.25
N VAL A 29 -7.02 -21.01 -4.55
CA VAL A 29 -7.79 -19.93 -5.18
C VAL A 29 -9.22 -20.41 -5.28
N HIS A 30 -10.15 -19.72 -4.61
CA HIS A 30 -11.56 -20.12 -4.62
C HIS A 30 -12.21 -19.79 -5.96
N GLU A 31 -12.99 -20.74 -6.48
CA GLU A 31 -13.75 -20.59 -7.70
C GLU A 31 -15.25 -20.43 -7.40
N TYR A 32 -15.94 -19.68 -8.24
CA TYR A 32 -17.37 -19.42 -8.21
C TYR A 32 -17.92 -19.66 -9.59
N ASP A 33 -18.78 -20.68 -9.73
CA ASP A 33 -19.36 -21.11 -11.02
C ASP A 33 -18.28 -21.33 -12.11
N GLY A 34 -17.13 -21.89 -11.72
CA GLY A 34 -16.00 -22.15 -12.62
C GLY A 34 -15.15 -20.93 -12.97
N ALA A 35 -15.36 -19.79 -12.31
CA ALA A 35 -14.54 -18.59 -12.46
C ALA A 35 -13.75 -18.30 -11.18
N PRO A 36 -12.46 -17.87 -11.26
CA PRO A 36 -11.63 -17.58 -10.10
C PRO A 36 -11.93 -16.19 -9.50
N TYR A 37 -13.16 -15.74 -9.64
CA TYR A 37 -13.63 -14.46 -9.07
C TYR A 37 -15.13 -14.53 -8.78
N MET A 38 -15.56 -13.75 -7.82
CA MET A 38 -16.96 -13.54 -7.45
C MET A 38 -17.42 -12.17 -7.97
N LYS A 39 -18.59 -12.14 -8.61
CA LYS A 39 -19.27 -10.89 -8.99
C LYS A 39 -20.28 -10.51 -7.91
N THR A 40 -20.24 -9.26 -7.47
CA THR A 40 -21.19 -8.66 -6.52
C THR A 40 -21.76 -7.35 -7.06
N GLU A 41 -22.71 -6.76 -6.36
CA GLU A 41 -23.26 -5.44 -6.73
C GLU A 41 -22.20 -4.33 -6.65
N CYS A 42 -21.22 -4.44 -5.77
CA CYS A 42 -20.15 -3.44 -5.57
C CYS A 42 -18.88 -3.73 -6.39
N GLY A 43 -18.83 -4.80 -7.19
CA GLY A 43 -17.70 -5.11 -8.05
C GLY A 43 -17.31 -6.59 -8.07
N TYR A 44 -16.07 -6.85 -8.46
CA TYR A 44 -15.51 -8.18 -8.59
C TYR A 44 -14.45 -8.41 -7.52
N PHE A 45 -14.43 -9.63 -6.97
CA PHE A 45 -13.52 -10.02 -5.90
C PHE A 45 -12.90 -11.37 -6.19
N VAL A 46 -11.66 -11.54 -5.75
CA VAL A 46 -10.97 -12.84 -5.68
C VAL A 46 -10.81 -13.23 -4.21
N LYS A 47 -10.77 -14.53 -3.94
CA LYS A 47 -10.59 -15.08 -2.59
C LYS A 47 -9.49 -16.11 -2.63
N VAL A 48 -8.54 -16.03 -1.70
CA VAL A 48 -7.43 -16.97 -1.58
C VAL A 48 -7.28 -17.38 -0.13
N SER A 49 -7.17 -18.69 0.11
CA SER A 49 -6.80 -19.26 1.40
C SER A 49 -5.36 -19.76 1.35
N VAL A 50 -4.62 -19.56 2.44
CA VAL A 50 -3.28 -20.10 2.66
C VAL A 50 -3.30 -20.96 3.92
N ILE A 51 -2.77 -22.17 3.82
CA ILE A 51 -2.73 -23.14 4.91
C ILE A 51 -1.28 -23.35 5.34
N VAL A 52 -1.01 -23.11 6.62
CA VAL A 52 0.29 -23.32 7.26
C VAL A 52 0.08 -24.08 8.57
N ASN A 53 0.71 -25.25 8.73
CA ASN A 53 0.60 -26.07 9.94
C ASN A 53 -0.86 -26.30 10.38
N ALA A 54 -1.74 -26.67 9.44
CA ALA A 54 -3.18 -26.85 9.62
C ALA A 54 -3.98 -25.59 10.00
N THR A 55 -3.35 -24.43 10.05
CA THR A 55 -4.04 -23.13 10.21
C THR A 55 -4.32 -22.55 8.85
N GLU A 56 -5.59 -22.27 8.57
CA GLU A 56 -6.04 -21.62 7.35
C GLU A 56 -6.26 -20.13 7.60
N MET A 57 -5.67 -19.31 6.75
CA MET A 57 -5.93 -17.86 6.69
C MET A 57 -6.45 -17.49 5.31
N THR A 58 -7.57 -16.78 5.28
CA THR A 58 -8.27 -16.43 4.05
C THR A 58 -8.30 -14.92 3.87
N GLN A 59 -8.04 -14.48 2.65
CA GLN A 59 -8.11 -13.07 2.24
C GLN A 59 -9.08 -12.92 1.06
N ILE A 60 -9.79 -11.82 1.03
CA ILE A 60 -10.60 -11.37 -0.10
C ILE A 60 -9.99 -10.06 -0.62
N HIS A 61 -9.87 -9.93 -1.94
CA HIS A 61 -9.28 -8.75 -2.58
C HIS A 61 -10.14 -8.31 -3.76
N PRO A 62 -10.46 -7.01 -3.89
CA PRO A 62 -11.19 -6.51 -5.05
C PRO A 62 -10.35 -6.61 -6.32
N VAL A 63 -11.00 -6.78 -7.47
CA VAL A 63 -10.34 -6.68 -8.76
C VAL A 63 -10.23 -5.22 -9.14
N LEU A 64 -8.98 -4.75 -9.26
CA LEU A 64 -8.65 -3.34 -9.45
C LEU A 64 -7.90 -3.12 -10.76
N ASP A 65 -7.99 -1.90 -11.28
CA ASP A 65 -7.14 -1.42 -12.38
C ASP A 65 -5.73 -0.99 -11.89
N HIS A 66 -4.93 -0.48 -12.82
CA HIS A 66 -3.59 0.02 -12.53
C HIS A 66 -3.55 1.24 -11.60
N SER A 67 -4.68 1.94 -11.45
CA SER A 67 -4.85 3.09 -10.56
C SER A 67 -5.48 2.72 -9.21
N ASN A 68 -5.57 1.41 -8.92
CA ASN A 68 -6.23 0.85 -7.73
C ASN A 68 -7.73 1.22 -7.62
N LYS A 69 -8.40 1.38 -8.76
CA LYS A 69 -9.85 1.61 -8.81
C LYS A 69 -10.59 0.34 -9.17
N PRO A 70 -11.79 0.10 -8.61
CA PRO A 70 -12.63 -1.02 -9.00
C PRO A 70 -12.96 -1.00 -10.49
N VAL A 71 -12.96 -2.17 -11.14
CA VAL A 71 -13.28 -2.31 -12.56
C VAL A 71 -14.68 -2.87 -12.74
N ALA A 72 -15.45 -2.25 -13.65
CA ALA A 72 -16.80 -2.69 -13.98
C ALA A 72 -16.81 -3.99 -14.82
N LYS A 73 -15.70 -4.29 -15.52
CA LYS A 73 -15.55 -5.44 -16.42
C LYS A 73 -14.10 -5.88 -16.45
N PRO A 74 -13.65 -6.72 -15.49
CA PRO A 74 -12.27 -7.12 -15.40
C PRO A 74 -11.86 -8.03 -16.57
N ASN A 75 -10.65 -7.83 -17.05
CA ASN A 75 -10.00 -8.76 -17.97
C ASN A 75 -9.17 -9.79 -17.21
N ALA A 76 -8.72 -10.83 -17.91
CA ALA A 76 -7.95 -11.92 -17.31
C ALA A 76 -6.66 -11.46 -16.62
N PHE A 77 -5.99 -10.42 -17.14
CA PHE A 77 -4.78 -9.87 -16.52
C PHE A 77 -5.09 -9.21 -15.17
N GLN A 78 -6.16 -8.44 -15.07
CA GLN A 78 -6.60 -7.79 -13.83
C GLN A 78 -7.01 -8.82 -12.77
N VAL A 79 -7.73 -9.86 -13.18
CA VAL A 79 -8.10 -10.98 -12.28
C VAL A 79 -6.84 -11.67 -11.77
N ASN A 80 -5.91 -12.07 -12.64
CA ASN A 80 -4.66 -12.72 -12.24
C ASN A 80 -3.82 -11.84 -11.31
N THR A 81 -3.70 -10.55 -11.61
CA THR A 81 -2.97 -9.60 -10.74
C THR A 81 -3.61 -9.50 -9.35
N SER A 82 -4.95 -9.50 -9.29
CA SER A 82 -5.67 -9.44 -8.02
C SER A 82 -5.55 -10.73 -7.22
N ILE A 83 -5.50 -11.90 -7.87
CA ILE A 83 -5.20 -13.19 -7.23
C ILE A 83 -3.81 -13.16 -6.60
N GLN A 84 -2.79 -12.67 -7.31
CA GLN A 84 -1.43 -12.58 -6.79
C GLN A 84 -1.31 -11.62 -5.59
N ARG A 85 -2.01 -10.48 -5.63
CA ARG A 85 -2.11 -9.55 -4.51
C ARG A 85 -2.84 -10.17 -3.32
N CYS A 86 -3.93 -10.88 -3.58
CA CYS A 86 -4.71 -11.58 -2.57
C CYS A 86 -3.87 -12.65 -1.87
N LEU A 87 -3.13 -13.47 -2.65
CA LEU A 87 -2.21 -14.49 -2.13
C LEU A 87 -1.15 -13.86 -1.21
N THR A 88 -0.53 -12.77 -1.63
CA THR A 88 0.49 -12.09 -0.82
C THR A 88 -0.08 -11.59 0.51
N LYS A 89 -1.29 -11.05 0.51
CA LYS A 89 -1.99 -10.61 1.73
C LYS A 89 -2.41 -11.79 2.61
N ALA A 90 -2.88 -12.89 2.04
CA ALA A 90 -3.20 -14.11 2.78
C ALA A 90 -1.96 -14.73 3.45
N ILE A 91 -0.80 -14.71 2.77
CA ILE A 91 0.49 -15.09 3.36
C ILE A 91 0.86 -14.17 4.52
N ALA A 92 0.62 -12.87 4.39
CA ALA A 92 0.92 -11.89 5.44
C ALA A 92 0.10 -12.12 6.72
N LEU A 93 -1.11 -12.68 6.63
CA LEU A 93 -1.93 -13.04 7.79
C LEU A 93 -1.26 -14.12 8.67
N HIS A 94 -0.35 -14.91 8.12
CA HIS A 94 0.53 -15.82 8.88
C HIS A 94 1.76 -15.11 9.49
N GLY A 95 1.83 -13.78 9.42
CA GLY A 95 2.91 -12.96 9.97
C GLY A 95 4.05 -12.68 9.00
N LEU A 96 4.09 -13.31 7.82
CA LEU A 96 5.17 -13.12 6.85
C LEU A 96 5.02 -11.81 6.07
N GLY A 97 5.86 -10.83 6.38
CA GLY A 97 5.86 -9.54 5.69
C GLY A 97 4.68 -8.62 6.05
N ILE A 98 3.94 -8.90 7.11
CA ILE A 98 2.75 -8.12 7.51
C ILE A 98 3.08 -6.64 7.73
N HIS A 99 4.29 -6.33 8.19
CA HIS A 99 4.75 -4.95 8.40
C HIS A 99 4.78 -4.11 7.10
N LEU A 100 4.85 -4.76 5.92
CA LEU A 100 4.82 -4.07 4.63
C LEU A 100 3.44 -3.52 4.28
N PHE A 101 2.41 -4.07 4.91
CA PHE A 101 1.02 -3.65 4.77
C PHE A 101 0.57 -2.69 5.89
N ALA A 102 1.43 -2.44 6.88
CA ALA A 102 1.15 -1.46 7.91
C ALA A 102 0.98 -0.07 7.28
N GLY A 103 -0.21 0.51 7.41
CA GLY A 103 -0.57 1.79 6.80
C GLY A 103 -1.29 1.71 5.45
N GLU A 104 -1.54 0.55 4.88
CA GLU A 104 -2.35 0.40 3.65
C GLU A 104 -3.73 0.86 4.00
N ASP A 105 -4.48 1.04 4.54
CA ASP A 105 -5.86 1.50 4.74
C ASP A 105 -5.95 2.64 5.78
N LEU A 106 -4.81 3.25 6.11
CA LEU A 106 -4.84 4.43 6.94
C LEU A 106 -5.42 5.61 6.16
N PRO A 107 -6.27 6.41 6.77
CA PRO A 107 -6.74 7.63 6.15
C PRO A 107 -5.53 8.52 5.82
N PRO A 108 -5.60 9.32 4.75
CA PRO A 108 -4.53 10.25 4.43
C PRO A 108 -4.24 11.13 5.65
N SER A 109 -2.97 11.32 5.95
CA SER A 109 -2.56 12.17 7.06
C SER A 109 -3.15 13.57 6.89
N PRO A 110 -3.66 14.19 7.96
CA PRO A 110 -4.20 15.54 7.89
C PRO A 110 -3.20 16.53 7.29
N PRO A 111 -3.67 17.60 6.63
CA PRO A 111 -2.78 18.69 6.20
C PRO A 111 -2.08 19.31 7.40
N LEU A 112 -0.97 20.00 7.16
CA LEU A 112 -0.29 20.76 8.21
C LEU A 112 -1.23 21.82 8.78
N ASP A 113 -1.17 22.03 10.10
CA ASP A 113 -1.80 23.17 10.72
C ASP A 113 -0.99 24.47 10.49
N GLU A 114 -1.59 25.60 10.80
CA GLU A 114 -0.96 26.91 10.57
C GLU A 114 0.38 27.09 11.34
N ASN A 115 0.52 26.47 12.50
CA ASN A 115 1.75 26.57 13.30
C ASN A 115 2.86 25.73 12.67
N GLN A 116 2.54 24.53 12.21
CA GLN A 116 3.48 23.64 11.50
C GLN A 116 3.93 24.26 10.18
N VAL A 117 3.04 24.93 9.44
CA VAL A 117 3.42 25.66 8.22
C VAL A 117 4.37 26.82 8.54
N LYS A 118 4.07 27.60 9.60
CA LYS A 118 4.93 28.71 10.02
C LYS A 118 6.30 28.21 10.49
N GLU A 119 6.36 27.12 11.22
CA GLU A 119 7.60 26.51 11.70
C GLU A 119 8.46 26.04 10.53
N LEU A 120 7.87 25.31 9.56
CA LEU A 120 8.58 24.85 8.37
C LEU A 120 9.11 26.00 7.51
N VAL A 121 8.29 27.02 7.27
CA VAL A 121 8.70 28.21 6.52
C VAL A 121 9.76 29.02 7.28
N GLY A 122 9.64 29.12 8.60
CA GLY A 122 10.63 29.79 9.45
C GLY A 122 12.00 29.15 9.34
N LEU A 123 12.07 27.83 9.46
CA LEU A 123 13.30 27.07 9.33
C LEU A 123 14.00 27.28 7.97
N ILE A 124 13.21 27.26 6.88
CA ILE A 124 13.76 27.49 5.52
C ILE A 124 14.34 28.90 5.36
N LYS A 125 13.72 29.90 5.99
CA LYS A 125 14.19 31.28 5.95
C LYS A 125 15.46 31.50 6.79
N GLU A 126 15.54 30.84 7.96
CA GLU A 126 16.72 30.91 8.83
C GLU A 126 17.97 30.36 8.14
N ASP A 127 17.81 29.31 7.32
CA ASP A 127 18.89 28.71 6.53
C ASP A 127 19.23 29.46 5.23
N ASN A 128 18.71 30.68 5.03
CA ASN A 128 18.87 31.47 3.80
C ASN A 128 18.45 30.75 2.50
N LYS A 129 17.47 29.85 2.59
CA LYS A 129 16.91 29.05 1.48
C LYS A 129 15.58 29.62 0.99
N GLU A 130 15.37 30.91 1.03
CA GLU A 130 14.09 31.58 0.69
C GLU A 130 13.53 31.15 -0.67
N GLY A 131 14.38 30.84 -1.64
CA GLY A 131 13.97 30.32 -2.95
C GLY A 131 13.22 28.95 -2.92
N LEU A 132 13.27 28.23 -1.79
CA LEU A 132 12.56 26.97 -1.62
C LEU A 132 11.16 27.14 -1.02
N VAL A 133 10.84 28.31 -0.45
CA VAL A 133 9.55 28.55 0.23
C VAL A 133 8.38 28.28 -0.70
N ASP A 134 8.40 28.79 -1.92
CA ASP A 134 7.32 28.58 -2.88
C ASP A 134 7.16 27.10 -3.25
N THR A 135 8.27 26.38 -3.41
CA THR A 135 8.28 24.93 -3.69
C THR A 135 7.67 24.14 -2.53
N VAL A 136 8.04 24.50 -1.30
CA VAL A 136 7.53 23.83 -0.09
C VAL A 136 6.05 24.12 0.10
N MET A 137 5.61 25.36 -0.10
CA MET A 137 4.20 25.73 -0.03
C MET A 137 3.36 25.02 -1.08
N ASP A 138 3.87 24.83 -2.29
CA ASP A 138 3.24 24.01 -3.32
C ASP A 138 3.11 22.54 -2.89
N GLN A 139 4.14 21.97 -2.27
CA GLN A 139 4.11 20.60 -1.73
C GLN A 139 3.11 20.45 -0.57
N VAL A 140 3.03 21.42 0.31
CA VAL A 140 2.05 21.46 1.41
C VAL A 140 0.63 21.54 0.83
N SER A 141 0.39 22.43 -0.13
CA SER A 141 -0.94 22.57 -0.76
C SER A 141 -1.40 21.32 -1.51
N LYS A 142 -0.47 20.54 -2.06
CA LYS A 142 -0.70 19.24 -2.72
C LYS A 142 -0.80 18.07 -1.74
N GLY A 143 -0.68 18.30 -0.42
CA GLY A 143 -0.71 17.25 0.62
C GLY A 143 0.53 16.34 0.60
N GLN A 144 1.59 16.70 -0.12
CA GLN A 144 2.84 15.94 -0.17
C GLN A 144 3.62 16.08 1.14
N ILE A 145 3.52 17.25 1.78
CA ILE A 145 3.93 17.49 3.16
C ILE A 145 2.66 17.63 3.99
N ASN A 146 2.53 16.80 5.03
CA ASN A 146 1.36 16.67 5.89
C ASN A 146 1.80 16.32 7.31
N GLN A 147 0.88 16.25 8.26
CA GLN A 147 1.21 15.95 9.67
C GLN A 147 1.96 14.62 9.85
N GLY A 148 1.67 13.61 9.02
CA GLY A 148 2.31 12.29 9.11
C GLY A 148 3.78 12.26 8.71
N ASN A 149 4.25 13.23 7.92
CA ASN A 149 5.65 13.32 7.48
C ASN A 149 6.33 14.66 7.83
N PHE A 150 5.69 15.49 8.64
CA PHE A 150 6.19 16.80 9.04
C PHE A 150 7.61 16.75 9.63
N HIS A 151 7.86 15.81 10.55
CA HIS A 151 9.18 15.65 11.18
C HIS A 151 10.29 15.34 10.15
N LYS A 152 9.98 14.48 9.18
CA LYS A 152 10.92 14.14 8.09
C LYS A 152 11.16 15.33 7.16
N ALA A 153 10.13 16.13 6.93
CA ALA A 153 10.28 17.36 6.15
C ALA A 153 11.17 18.36 6.87
N MET A 154 11.00 18.55 8.17
CA MET A 154 11.84 19.40 9.01
C MET A 154 13.30 18.95 8.96
N GLU A 155 13.58 17.65 9.19
CA GLU A 155 14.93 17.08 9.11
C GLU A 155 15.56 17.26 7.73
N HIS A 156 14.79 17.07 6.66
CA HIS A 156 15.29 17.21 5.29
C HIS A 156 15.75 18.65 5.01
N TYR A 157 14.98 19.64 5.43
CA TYR A 157 15.29 21.04 5.17
C TYR A 157 16.31 21.63 6.17
N THR A 158 16.54 21.00 7.32
CA THR A 158 17.62 21.36 8.24
C THR A 158 18.98 20.85 7.74
N ASN A 159 19.04 19.68 7.10
CA ASN A 159 20.27 19.02 6.70
C ASN A 159 20.62 19.19 5.22
N SER A 160 19.90 19.98 4.46
CA SER A 160 20.13 20.26 3.04
C SER A 160 20.76 21.63 2.85
#